data_af03cfc91be37d1a26443af64e3ec358
#
_entry.id   af03cfc91be37d1a26443af64e3ec358
#
_cell.length_a   1.000
_cell.length_b   1.000
_cell.length_c   1.000
_cell.angle_alpha   90.00
_cell.angle_beta   90.00
_cell.angle_gamma   90.00
#
_symmetry.space_group_name_H-M   'P 1'
#
loop_
_entity.id
_entity.type
_entity.pdbx_description
1 polymer ?
#
loop_
_entity_poly.entity_id
_entity_poly.type
_entity_poly.pdbx_seq_one_letter_code
_entity_poly.pdbx_strand_id
1 'polypeptide(L)' 'MKGIKAAAMFTEEGHRLIRVSLRSKAGFNVANIAKDMGGGGHVNAAAFDHQGSLKETISKTVKLLQRVLA' A
#
# COMPACT_ATOMS: atom_id res chain seq x y z
N MET A 1 15.44 -3.76 7.74
CA MET A 1 15.10 -4.29 6.40
C MET A 1 16.11 -3.85 5.36
N LYS A 2 17.24 -4.51 5.40
CA LYS A 2 18.34 -4.19 4.47
C LYS A 2 17.93 -4.57 3.03
N GLY A 3 18.02 -3.61 2.11
CA GLY A 3 17.70 -3.83 0.70
C GLY A 3 16.22 -3.71 0.33
N ILE A 4 15.32 -3.58 1.31
CA ILE A 4 13.90 -3.39 1.06
C ILE A 4 13.56 -1.91 1.19
N LYS A 5 13.01 -1.33 0.12
CA LYS A 5 12.66 0.10 0.08
C LYS A 5 11.26 0.36 0.60
N ALA A 6 10.34 -0.56 0.32
CA ALA A 6 8.96 -0.48 0.78
C ALA A 6 8.37 -1.88 0.88
N ALA A 7 7.33 -2.02 1.68
CA ALA A 7 6.62 -3.27 1.85
C ALA A 7 5.12 -3.02 1.95
N ALA A 8 4.34 -3.99 1.51
CA ALA A 8 2.89 -3.94 1.62
C ALA A 8 2.38 -5.23 2.25
N MET A 9 1.42 -5.11 3.16
CA MET A 9 0.77 -6.24 3.78
C MET A 9 -0.72 -6.19 3.45
N PHE A 10 -1.27 -7.32 3.04
CA PHE A 10 -2.67 -7.42 2.61
C PHE A 10 -3.44 -8.30 3.59
N THR A 11 -4.56 -7.79 4.10
CA THR A 11 -5.42 -8.53 5.04
C THR A 11 -6.84 -8.52 4.50
N GLU A 12 -7.43 -9.70 4.37
CA GLU A 12 -8.84 -9.80 4.01
C GLU A 12 -9.69 -9.50 5.24
N GLU A 13 -10.41 -8.38 5.21
CA GLU A 13 -11.22 -7.92 6.34
C GLU A 13 -12.65 -8.41 6.26
N GLY A 14 -13.09 -8.85 5.08
CA GLY A 14 -14.43 -9.32 4.87
C GLY A 14 -14.66 -9.66 3.41
N HIS A 15 -15.92 -9.76 3.00
CA HIS A 15 -16.24 -10.11 1.62
C HIS A 15 -15.78 -9.01 0.67
N ARG A 16 -14.77 -9.32 -0.15
CA ARG A 16 -14.18 -8.42 -1.14
C ARG A 16 -13.66 -7.10 -0.54
N LEU A 17 -13.28 -7.13 0.72
CA LEU A 17 -12.67 -5.96 1.36
C LEU A 17 -11.28 -6.33 1.82
N ILE A 18 -10.30 -5.62 1.27
CA ILE A 18 -8.87 -5.86 1.55
C ILE A 18 -8.29 -4.62 2.22
N ARG A 19 -7.68 -4.82 3.38
CA ARG A 19 -6.89 -3.77 4.03
C ARG A 19 -5.44 -3.89 3.57
N VAL A 20 -4.89 -2.78 3.10
CA VAL A 20 -3.49 -2.72 2.65
C VAL A 20 -2.72 -1.82 3.61
N SER A 21 -1.70 -2.37 4.23
CA SER A 21 -0.78 -1.62 5.09
C SER A 21 0.54 -1.44 4.37
N LEU A 22 1.00 -0.18 4.31
CA LEU A 22 2.22 0.19 3.58
C LEU A 22 3.27 0.68 4.55
N ARG A 23 4.51 0.24 4.35
CA ARG A 23 5.68 0.70 5.11
C ARG A 23 6.80 1.03 4.13
N SER A 24 7.59 2.03 4.45
CA SER A 24 8.71 2.41 3.61
C SER A 24 9.87 2.94 4.44
N LYS A 25 11.06 2.95 3.82
CA LYS A 25 12.24 3.62 4.37
C LYS A 25 12.11 5.12 4.17
N ALA A 26 12.95 5.88 4.88
CA ALA A 26 13.10 7.31 4.66
C ALA A 26 13.41 7.59 3.18
N GLY A 27 12.78 8.60 2.62
CA GLY A 27 12.94 8.96 1.22
C GLY A 27 11.87 8.39 0.29
N PHE A 28 11.01 7.49 0.78
CA PHE A 28 9.93 6.90 -0.01
C PHE A 28 8.60 7.18 0.68
N ASN A 29 7.76 7.97 0.04
CA ASN A 29 6.49 8.41 0.60
C ASN A 29 5.36 7.45 0.18
N VAL A 30 4.83 6.67 1.13
CA VAL A 30 3.69 5.78 0.88
C VAL A 30 2.36 6.40 1.29
N ALA A 31 2.38 7.54 1.98
CA ALA A 31 1.15 8.23 2.36
C ALA A 31 0.36 8.71 1.14
N ASN A 32 1.05 9.15 0.09
CA ASN A 32 0.40 9.58 -1.14
C ASN A 32 -0.34 8.44 -1.83
N ILE A 33 0.24 7.25 -1.83
CA ILE A 33 -0.42 6.05 -2.38
C ILE A 33 -1.71 5.76 -1.62
N ALA A 34 -1.62 5.73 -0.29
CA ALA A 34 -2.78 5.46 0.56
C ALA A 34 -3.86 6.53 0.36
N LYS A 35 -3.47 7.79 0.27
CA LYS A 35 -4.39 8.91 0.06
C LYS A 35 -5.11 8.79 -1.28
N ASP A 36 -4.40 8.43 -2.34
CA ASP A 36 -4.98 8.24 -3.67
C ASP A 36 -6.00 7.10 -3.67
N MET A 37 -5.84 6.14 -2.78
CA MET A 37 -6.74 5.00 -2.64
C MET A 37 -7.81 5.22 -1.56
N GLY A 38 -7.96 6.45 -1.07
CA GLY A 38 -8.98 6.79 -0.09
C GLY A 38 -8.61 6.57 1.37
N GLY A 39 -7.37 6.24 1.64
CA GLY A 39 -6.87 6.05 3.01
C GLY A 39 -5.99 7.19 3.47
N GLY A 40 -4.97 6.89 4.25
CA GLY A 40 -4.04 7.88 4.75
C GLY A 40 -3.01 7.29 5.69
N GLY A 41 -2.24 8.17 6.32
CA GLY A 41 -1.21 7.78 7.27
C GLY A 41 -0.02 8.74 7.22
N HIS A 42 1.12 8.20 7.62
CA HIS A 42 2.38 8.95 7.63
C HIS A 42 3.22 8.59 6.41
N VAL A 43 4.23 9.41 6.15
CA VAL A 43 5.11 9.23 4.98
C VAL A 43 5.65 7.80 4.85
N ASN A 44 6.03 7.20 5.97
CA ASN A 44 6.63 5.87 5.97
C ASN A 44 5.73 4.77 6.51
N ALA A 45 4.48 5.08 6.84
CA ALA A 45 3.53 4.10 7.38
C ALA A 45 2.11 4.56 7.11
N ALA A 46 1.45 3.93 6.16
CA ALA A 46 0.11 4.31 5.75
C ALA A 46 -0.74 3.08 5.44
N ALA A 47 -2.03 3.27 5.33
CA ALA A 47 -2.96 2.17 5.06
C ALA A 47 -4.17 2.67 4.28
N PHE A 48 -4.79 1.75 3.54
CA PHE A 48 -6.06 2.01 2.88
C PHE A 48 -6.86 0.71 2.77
N ASP A 49 -8.16 0.85 2.57
CA ASP A 49 -9.05 -0.28 2.30
C ASP A 49 -9.45 -0.24 0.83
N HIS A 50 -9.49 -1.40 0.20
CA HIS A 50 -9.85 -1.53 -1.20
C HIS A 50 -10.92 -2.60 -1.37
N GLN A 51 -12.01 -2.25 -2.07
CA GLN A 51 -13.03 -3.21 -2.44
C GLN A 51 -12.62 -3.92 -3.72
N GLY A 52 -12.60 -5.25 -3.67
CA GLY A 52 -12.20 -6.06 -4.80
C GLY A 52 -11.58 -7.36 -4.33
N SER A 53 -11.05 -8.12 -5.27
CA SER A 53 -10.36 -9.36 -4.94
C SER A 53 -8.96 -9.04 -4.41
N LEU A 54 -8.38 -10.00 -3.69
CA LEU A 54 -6.98 -9.90 -3.24
C LEU A 54 -6.04 -9.72 -4.43
N LYS A 55 -6.26 -10.48 -5.48
CA LYS A 55 -5.43 -10.42 -6.69
C LYS A 55 -5.44 -9.03 -7.34
N GLU A 56 -6.63 -8.44 -7.48
CA GLU A 56 -6.76 -7.08 -8.04
C GLU A 56 -6.07 -6.05 -7.15
N THR A 57 -6.26 -6.18 -5.84
CA THR A 57 -5.68 -5.25 -4.87
C THR A 57 -4.16 -5.30 -4.92
N ILE A 58 -3.59 -6.49 -4.96
CA ILE A 58 -2.14 -6.67 -5.07
C ILE A 58 -1.62 -6.02 -6.35
N SER A 59 -2.28 -6.29 -7.48
CA SER A 59 -1.87 -5.74 -8.77
C SER A 59 -1.86 -4.22 -8.77
N LYS A 60 -2.92 -3.59 -8.27
CA LYS A 60 -3.01 -2.13 -8.19
C LYS A 60 -1.95 -1.55 -7.27
N THR A 61 -1.77 -2.17 -6.10
CA THR A 61 -0.79 -1.70 -5.11
C THR A 61 0.62 -1.75 -5.65
N VAL A 62 0.97 -2.85 -6.33
CA VAL A 62 2.30 -3.01 -6.93
C VAL A 62 2.57 -1.92 -7.96
N LYS A 63 1.59 -1.62 -8.81
CA LYS A 63 1.74 -0.55 -9.81
C LYS A 63 1.99 0.81 -9.17
N LEU A 64 1.27 1.11 -8.09
CA LEU A 64 1.44 2.39 -7.38
C LEU A 64 2.80 2.46 -6.69
N LEU A 65 3.24 1.36 -6.08
CA LEU A 65 4.55 1.29 -5.44
C LEU A 65 5.68 1.48 -6.46
N GLN A 66 5.53 0.92 -7.65
CA GLN A 66 6.53 1.08 -8.70
C GLN A 66 6.76 2.54 -9.07
N ARG A 67 5.71 3.36 -9.04
CA ARG A 67 5.84 4.81 -9.29
C ARG A 67 6.67 5.51 -8.23
N VAL A 68 6.51 5.10 -6.98
CA VAL A 68 7.24 5.69 -5.85
C VAL A 68 8.69 5.25 -5.85
N LEU A 69 8.96 4.00 -6.26
CA LEU A 69 10.30 3.41 -6.21
C LEU A 69 11.11 3.63 -7.49
N ALA A 70 10.46 4.12 -8.54
CA ALA A 70 11.11 4.34 -9.83
C ALA A 70 12.10 5.50 -9.79
#